data_c7ec50a685691bb932342b40e0a9dc68
#
_entry.id   c7ec50a685691bb932342b40e0a9dc68
#
_cell.length_a   1.000
_cell.length_b   1.000
_cell.length_c   1.000
_cell.angle_alpha   90.00
_cell.angle_beta   90.00
_cell.angle_gamma   90.00
#
_symmetry.space_group_name_H-M   'P 1'
#
loop_
_entity.id
_entity.type
_entity.pdbx_description
1 polymer ?
#
loop_
_entity_poly.entity_id
_entity_poly.type
_entity_poly.pdbx_seq_one_letter_code
_entity_poly.pdbx_strand_id
1 'polypeptide(L)'
;MKATQQLHDLGQSLWLDNITRDILDNGTLKRYIDELSVTGLTSNPTIFDNAIRNSTAYDAAIRTKMKEGKSGEELFFELALGDLTRAADLFRPIWDRTNGVDGWVSLEVSPLLAYDTASTLAAAKSLHARAGRPNLFIKIPGTKEGLPAIEEAIFAGVPVNVTLLFSREQYVAAAEAFMRGIERRIAAGLKADIGSVGSVFVSRWDAAVAARVPDALKNQLGIAIAKRTYKAARALLGSPGWQRAYNSGARPQRPLWASTGTKDPKASDVLYVRALAAPFTVNTMPEGTLKALADHGELGEIIPADGGNCEEVLAQFAKAGIDVDALAAQLQDEGAKAFVKSWHQLMEVIASKSAALGKAS
;
A
#
# COMPACT_ATOMS: atom_id res chain seq x y z
N MET A 1 7.63 15.40 -22.09
CA MET A 1 6.83 15.15 -20.87
C MET A 1 7.42 13.94 -20.19
N LYS A 2 7.68 13.99 -18.88
CA LYS A 2 8.25 12.85 -18.13
C LYS A 2 7.24 11.68 -18.11
N ALA A 3 7.72 10.44 -18.08
CA ALA A 3 6.86 9.26 -17.97
C ALA A 3 5.99 9.27 -16.69
N THR A 4 6.49 9.85 -15.60
CA THR A 4 5.73 10.07 -14.36
C THR A 4 4.49 10.92 -14.60
N GLN A 5 4.59 12.02 -15.34
CA GLN A 5 3.46 12.87 -15.69
C GLN A 5 2.49 12.17 -16.63
N GLN A 6 3.00 11.45 -17.63
CA GLN A 6 2.15 10.71 -18.57
C GLN A 6 1.31 9.64 -17.83
N LEU A 7 1.92 8.94 -16.86
CA LEU A 7 1.25 7.92 -16.06
C LEU A 7 0.15 8.54 -15.18
N HIS A 8 0.44 9.68 -14.57
CA HIS A 8 -0.56 10.44 -13.82
C HIS A 8 -1.72 10.90 -14.71
N ASP A 9 -1.42 11.44 -15.89
CA ASP A 9 -2.42 12.00 -16.80
C ASP A 9 -3.36 10.94 -17.38
N LEU A 10 -2.89 9.68 -17.52
CA LEU A 10 -3.76 8.58 -17.93
C LEU A 10 -4.70 8.08 -16.81
N GLY A 11 -4.53 8.58 -15.57
CA GLY A 11 -5.41 8.27 -14.44
C GLY A 11 -4.87 7.20 -13.47
N GLN A 12 -3.56 6.93 -13.49
CA GLN A 12 -2.90 6.16 -12.43
C GLN A 12 -2.20 7.10 -11.45
N SER A 13 -2.50 6.96 -10.15
CA SER A 13 -1.79 7.70 -9.10
C SER A 13 -0.41 7.11 -8.86
N LEU A 14 0.61 7.97 -8.79
CA LEU A 14 1.96 7.57 -8.40
C LEU A 14 2.17 7.86 -6.92
N TRP A 15 2.42 6.80 -6.14
CA TRP A 15 2.76 6.93 -4.73
C TRP A 15 4.19 6.47 -4.50
N LEU A 16 4.85 7.10 -3.53
CA LEU A 16 6.18 6.72 -3.09
C LEU A 16 6.07 5.64 -2.01
N ASP A 17 6.73 4.49 -2.19
CA ASP A 17 6.85 3.46 -1.15
C ASP A 17 8.08 3.75 -0.29
N ASN A 18 8.04 4.85 0.41
CA ASN A 18 9.07 5.31 1.34
C ASN A 18 8.56 6.43 2.23
N ILE A 19 9.08 6.50 3.45
CA ILE A 19 8.99 7.64 4.36
C ILE A 19 10.24 7.66 5.25
N THR A 20 10.91 8.78 5.30
CA THR A 20 11.97 9.05 6.26
C THR A 20 11.85 10.48 6.74
N ARG A 21 12.32 10.76 7.94
CA ARG A 21 12.39 12.15 8.44
C ARG A 21 13.28 13.01 7.56
N ASP A 22 14.35 12.43 7.04
CA ASP A 22 15.29 13.13 6.17
C ASP A 22 14.64 13.65 4.89
N ILE A 23 13.79 12.87 4.20
CA ILE A 23 13.12 13.36 2.98
C ILE A 23 12.07 14.43 3.25
N LEU A 24 11.54 14.48 4.48
CA LEU A 24 10.66 15.57 4.92
C LEU A 24 11.45 16.83 5.23
N ASP A 25 12.55 16.69 5.97
CA ASP A 25 13.36 17.82 6.47
C ASP A 25 14.14 18.54 5.35
N ASN A 26 14.65 17.77 4.38
CA ASN A 26 15.45 18.32 3.26
C ASN A 26 14.61 18.73 2.03
N GLY A 27 13.28 18.60 2.10
CA GLY A 27 12.37 18.99 1.02
C GLY A 27 12.31 18.00 -0.16
N THR A 28 12.93 16.83 -0.08
CA THR A 28 12.93 15.84 -1.17
C THR A 28 11.52 15.37 -1.50
N LEU A 29 10.68 15.08 -0.48
CA LEU A 29 9.30 14.67 -0.73
C LEU A 29 8.50 15.76 -1.45
N LYS A 30 8.65 17.02 -1.02
CA LYS A 30 8.01 18.17 -1.69
C LYS A 30 8.42 18.27 -3.15
N ARG A 31 9.72 18.09 -3.44
CA ARG A 31 10.23 18.11 -4.83
C ARG A 31 9.64 16.97 -5.67
N TYR A 32 9.47 15.75 -5.12
CA TYR A 32 8.82 14.66 -5.83
C TYR A 32 7.33 14.95 -6.15
N ILE A 33 6.63 15.62 -5.23
CA ILE A 33 5.27 16.10 -5.46
C ILE A 33 5.25 17.11 -6.63
N ASP A 34 6.14 18.09 -6.59
CA ASP A 34 6.12 19.20 -7.55
C ASP A 34 6.64 18.80 -8.94
N GLU A 35 7.63 17.91 -9.03
CA GLU A 35 8.38 17.63 -10.27
C GLU A 35 8.15 16.25 -10.86
N LEU A 36 7.70 15.27 -10.06
CA LEU A 36 7.57 13.87 -10.46
C LEU A 36 6.13 13.33 -10.38
N SER A 37 5.15 14.20 -10.18
CA SER A 37 3.73 13.83 -10.09
C SER A 37 3.42 12.80 -9.00
N VAL A 38 4.19 12.80 -7.91
CA VAL A 38 3.91 11.95 -6.74
C VAL A 38 2.73 12.53 -5.99
N THR A 39 1.71 11.70 -5.75
CA THR A 39 0.43 12.14 -5.18
C THR A 39 0.06 11.44 -3.87
N GLY A 40 0.94 10.61 -3.35
CA GLY A 40 0.75 9.93 -2.07
C GLY A 40 1.98 9.12 -1.69
N LEU A 41 1.90 8.45 -0.54
CA LEU A 41 2.94 7.51 -0.13
C LEU A 41 2.39 6.36 0.72
N THR A 42 3.16 5.28 0.75
CA THR A 42 2.96 4.12 1.62
C THR A 42 4.14 3.91 2.54
N SER A 43 3.89 3.33 3.70
CA SER A 43 4.89 2.88 4.64
C SER A 43 4.65 1.43 5.07
N ASN A 44 5.66 0.84 5.68
CA ASN A 44 5.60 -0.48 6.29
C ASN A 44 6.70 -0.62 7.36
N PRO A 45 6.73 -1.69 8.17
CA PRO A 45 7.75 -1.85 9.22
C PRO A 45 9.18 -1.83 8.71
N THR A 46 9.45 -2.38 7.52
CA THR A 46 10.80 -2.42 6.94
C THR A 46 11.31 -1.02 6.59
N ILE A 47 10.42 -0.17 6.05
CA ILE A 47 10.76 1.22 5.72
C ILE A 47 11.14 1.98 6.99
N PHE A 48 10.36 1.87 8.06
CA PHE A 48 10.66 2.55 9.31
C PHE A 48 11.90 1.97 10.01
N ASP A 49 12.12 0.64 9.97
CA ASP A 49 13.35 0.04 10.49
C ASP A 49 14.58 0.66 9.83
N ASN A 50 14.60 0.72 8.51
CA ASN A 50 15.69 1.31 7.75
C ASN A 50 15.85 2.83 8.04
N ALA A 51 14.75 3.56 8.09
CA ALA A 51 14.78 5.00 8.32
C ALA A 51 15.34 5.35 9.71
N ILE A 52 14.88 4.67 10.77
CA ILE A 52 15.29 4.94 12.14
C ILE A 52 16.70 4.42 12.40
N ARG A 53 17.05 3.23 11.88
CA ARG A 53 18.38 2.62 12.03
C ARG A 53 19.48 3.49 11.45
N ASN A 54 19.27 4.04 10.26
CA ASN A 54 20.32 4.66 9.45
C ASN A 54 20.39 6.19 9.59
N SER A 55 19.56 6.80 10.45
CA SER A 55 19.54 8.26 10.61
C SER A 55 19.58 8.67 12.09
N THR A 56 20.22 9.81 12.37
CA THR A 56 20.18 10.47 13.66
C THR A 56 19.01 11.47 13.78
N ALA A 57 18.26 11.68 12.70
CA ALA A 57 17.13 12.62 12.66
C ALA A 57 16.00 12.28 13.67
N TYR A 58 15.94 11.03 14.10
CA TYR A 58 14.97 10.56 15.10
C TYR A 58 15.43 10.74 16.56
N ASP A 59 16.72 10.93 16.79
CA ASP A 59 17.32 10.88 18.14
C ASP A 59 16.71 11.89 19.12
N ALA A 60 16.48 13.12 18.67
CA ALA A 60 15.85 14.16 19.50
C ALA A 60 14.42 13.81 19.87
N ALA A 61 13.64 13.27 18.93
CA ALA A 61 12.27 12.84 19.18
C ALA A 61 12.22 11.64 20.12
N ILE A 62 13.13 10.67 19.95
CA ILE A 62 13.26 9.51 20.84
C ILE A 62 13.52 9.99 22.27
N ARG A 63 14.50 10.88 22.49
CA ARG A 63 14.79 11.43 23.83
C ARG A 63 13.57 12.13 24.46
N THR A 64 12.85 12.93 23.66
CA THR A 64 11.64 13.62 24.13
C THR A 64 10.58 12.60 24.57
N LYS A 65 10.28 11.63 23.73
CA LYS A 65 9.26 10.63 24.00
C LYS A 65 9.62 9.68 25.15
N MET A 66 10.90 9.37 25.31
CA MET A 66 11.38 8.62 26.50
C MET A 66 11.13 9.38 27.79
N LYS A 67 11.34 10.72 27.81
CA LYS A 67 11.02 11.55 28.99
C LYS A 67 9.51 11.58 29.31
N GLU A 68 8.66 11.38 28.30
CA GLU A 68 7.23 11.23 28.43
C GLU A 68 6.81 9.79 28.86
N GLY A 69 7.78 8.91 29.11
CA GLY A 69 7.56 7.51 29.52
C GLY A 69 7.22 6.55 28.38
N LYS A 70 7.36 6.98 27.12
CA LYS A 70 7.09 6.14 25.96
C LYS A 70 8.23 5.19 25.66
N SER A 71 7.89 3.95 25.27
CA SER A 71 8.86 2.91 24.89
C SER A 71 8.25 1.94 23.88
N GLY A 72 9.08 1.10 23.26
CA GLY A 72 8.65 0.01 22.37
C GLY A 72 7.69 0.47 21.27
N GLU A 73 6.58 -0.25 21.14
CA GLU A 73 5.56 -0.01 20.12
C GLU A 73 4.93 1.39 20.24
N GLU A 74 4.66 1.85 21.47
CA GLU A 74 4.08 3.17 21.68
C GLU A 74 5.02 4.28 21.22
N LEU A 75 6.31 4.17 21.52
CA LEU A 75 7.34 5.10 21.03
C LEU A 75 7.42 5.07 19.51
N PHE A 76 7.40 3.89 18.90
CA PHE A 76 7.40 3.77 17.44
C PHE A 76 6.22 4.53 16.82
N PHE A 77 4.98 4.30 17.30
CA PHE A 77 3.82 4.97 16.72
C PHE A 77 3.85 6.49 16.92
N GLU A 78 4.43 7.01 17.99
CA GLU A 78 4.67 8.45 18.13
C GLU A 78 5.60 8.99 17.03
N LEU A 79 6.69 8.27 16.72
CA LEU A 79 7.62 8.66 15.66
C LEU A 79 6.97 8.57 14.27
N ALA A 80 6.26 7.47 14.00
CA ALA A 80 5.59 7.23 12.73
C ALA A 80 4.47 8.25 12.46
N LEU A 81 3.64 8.53 13.46
CA LEU A 81 2.59 9.55 13.38
C LEU A 81 3.20 10.94 13.15
N GLY A 82 4.32 11.26 13.82
CA GLY A 82 5.02 12.52 13.60
C GLY A 82 5.43 12.73 12.15
N ASP A 83 5.97 11.70 11.50
CA ASP A 83 6.40 11.78 10.10
C ASP A 83 5.20 11.73 9.13
N LEU A 84 4.25 10.83 9.36
CA LEU A 84 3.12 10.63 8.44
C LEU A 84 2.11 11.77 8.48
N THR A 85 1.92 12.44 9.62
CA THR A 85 1.06 13.64 9.67
C THR A 85 1.70 14.80 8.91
N ARG A 86 3.01 14.98 8.98
CA ARG A 86 3.75 15.96 8.16
C ARG A 86 3.63 15.64 6.66
N ALA A 87 3.79 14.37 6.30
CA ALA A 87 3.59 13.94 4.91
C ALA A 87 2.13 14.16 4.46
N ALA A 88 1.15 13.83 5.29
CA ALA A 88 -0.26 14.08 4.99
C ALA A 88 -0.54 15.57 4.73
N ASP A 89 0.08 16.47 5.50
CA ASP A 89 -0.03 17.91 5.30
C ASP A 89 0.57 18.36 3.95
N LEU A 90 1.68 17.77 3.51
CA LEU A 90 2.26 18.04 2.18
C LEU A 90 1.34 17.56 1.03
N PHE A 91 0.65 16.44 1.20
CA PHE A 91 -0.30 15.92 0.22
C PHE A 91 -1.70 16.52 0.33
N ARG A 92 -2.01 17.27 1.40
CA ARG A 92 -3.33 17.83 1.63
C ARG A 92 -3.87 18.70 0.49
N PRO A 93 -3.08 19.56 -0.19
CA PRO A 93 -3.56 20.31 -1.35
C PRO A 93 -4.02 19.41 -2.50
N ILE A 94 -3.40 18.24 -2.67
CA ILE A 94 -3.83 17.25 -3.68
C ILE A 94 -5.16 16.63 -3.26
N TRP A 95 -5.28 16.22 -2.00
CA TRP A 95 -6.50 15.64 -1.45
C TRP A 95 -7.69 16.59 -1.58
N ASP A 96 -7.50 17.86 -1.26
CA ASP A 96 -8.55 18.89 -1.34
C ASP A 96 -8.99 19.11 -2.80
N ARG A 97 -8.05 19.33 -3.75
CA ARG A 97 -8.41 19.58 -5.15
C ARG A 97 -8.97 18.37 -5.89
N THR A 98 -8.65 17.15 -5.43
CA THR A 98 -9.18 15.91 -6.02
C THR A 98 -10.42 15.42 -5.29
N ASN A 99 -10.94 16.19 -4.34
CA ASN A 99 -12.04 15.78 -3.47
C ASN A 99 -11.81 14.40 -2.83
N GLY A 100 -10.58 14.15 -2.34
CA GLY A 100 -10.19 12.93 -1.65
C GLY A 100 -10.02 11.69 -2.54
N VAL A 101 -9.94 11.85 -3.86
CA VAL A 101 -9.57 10.75 -4.76
C VAL A 101 -8.09 10.39 -4.59
N ASP A 102 -7.24 11.40 -4.39
CA ASP A 102 -5.80 11.22 -4.24
C ASP A 102 -5.25 12.05 -3.06
N GLY A 103 -3.94 12.10 -2.88
CA GLY A 103 -3.32 12.87 -1.79
C GLY A 103 -3.25 12.11 -0.47
N TRP A 104 -3.06 10.81 -0.50
CA TRP A 104 -3.10 9.92 0.65
C TRP A 104 -1.73 9.51 1.17
N VAL A 105 -1.64 9.30 2.48
CA VAL A 105 -0.54 8.59 3.14
C VAL A 105 -1.07 7.36 3.87
N SER A 106 -0.23 6.37 4.15
CA SER A 106 -0.66 5.12 4.81
C SER A 106 0.20 4.80 6.03
N LEU A 107 -0.45 4.49 7.15
CA LEU A 107 0.14 3.95 8.39
C LEU A 107 -0.39 2.53 8.64
N GLU A 108 0.49 1.56 8.78
CA GLU A 108 0.13 0.17 9.03
C GLU A 108 -0.05 -0.11 10.52
N VAL A 109 -1.09 -0.88 10.88
CA VAL A 109 -1.22 -1.45 12.23
C VAL A 109 -0.07 -2.43 12.51
N SER A 110 0.17 -2.75 13.78
CA SER A 110 1.18 -3.77 14.12
C SER A 110 0.91 -5.08 13.36
N PRO A 111 1.92 -5.65 12.67
CA PRO A 111 1.76 -6.90 11.93
C PRO A 111 1.49 -8.10 12.86
N LEU A 112 1.71 -7.95 14.16
CA LEU A 112 1.35 -8.95 15.16
C LEU A 112 -0.17 -9.16 15.26
N LEU A 113 -0.96 -8.22 14.75
CA LEU A 113 -2.43 -8.24 14.79
C LEU A 113 -3.06 -8.88 13.54
N ALA A 114 -2.27 -9.35 12.57
CA ALA A 114 -2.75 -9.80 11.26
C ALA A 114 -3.83 -10.91 11.32
N TYR A 115 -3.89 -11.65 12.41
CA TYR A 115 -4.84 -12.74 12.66
C TYR A 115 -5.76 -12.50 13.87
N ASP A 116 -5.88 -11.24 14.33
CA ASP A 116 -6.75 -10.82 15.44
C ASP A 116 -7.65 -9.67 14.99
N THR A 117 -8.89 -9.98 14.71
CA THR A 117 -9.89 -9.02 14.23
C THR A 117 -10.15 -7.90 15.21
N ALA A 118 -10.36 -8.23 16.49
CA ALA A 118 -10.76 -7.25 17.50
C ALA A 118 -9.63 -6.26 17.80
N SER A 119 -8.42 -6.76 17.98
CA SER A 119 -7.24 -5.93 18.25
C SER A 119 -6.86 -5.08 17.03
N THR A 120 -6.99 -5.63 15.81
CA THR A 120 -6.78 -4.87 14.57
C THR A 120 -7.74 -3.68 14.46
N LEU A 121 -9.03 -3.90 14.71
CA LEU A 121 -10.05 -2.84 14.67
C LEU A 121 -9.77 -1.76 15.72
N ALA A 122 -9.46 -2.16 16.95
CA ALA A 122 -9.14 -1.23 18.04
C ALA A 122 -7.92 -0.36 17.70
N ALA A 123 -6.85 -0.99 17.20
CA ALA A 123 -5.64 -0.29 16.77
C ALA A 123 -5.92 0.68 15.61
N ALA A 124 -6.68 0.25 14.61
CA ALA A 124 -7.03 1.09 13.46
C ALA A 124 -7.78 2.35 13.86
N LYS A 125 -8.79 2.21 14.71
CA LYS A 125 -9.57 3.35 15.24
C LYS A 125 -8.71 4.30 16.07
N SER A 126 -7.87 3.76 16.94
CA SER A 126 -6.95 4.54 17.79
C SER A 126 -5.92 5.32 16.96
N LEU A 127 -5.24 4.66 16.03
CA LEU A 127 -4.22 5.30 15.19
C LEU A 127 -4.81 6.38 14.29
N HIS A 128 -5.97 6.12 13.68
CA HIS A 128 -6.66 7.13 12.86
C HIS A 128 -7.06 8.36 13.67
N ALA A 129 -7.64 8.17 14.85
CA ALA A 129 -8.01 9.27 15.74
C ALA A 129 -6.79 10.10 16.18
N ARG A 130 -5.67 9.42 16.53
CA ARG A 130 -4.41 10.08 16.91
C ARG A 130 -3.77 10.85 15.76
N ALA A 131 -3.86 10.34 14.54
CA ALA A 131 -3.33 11.01 13.36
C ALA A 131 -4.05 12.34 13.08
N GLY A 132 -5.35 12.42 13.29
CA GLY A 132 -6.17 13.62 13.09
C GLY A 132 -6.04 14.20 11.67
N ARG A 133 -5.87 13.36 10.66
CA ARG A 133 -5.73 13.73 9.24
C ARG A 133 -6.73 12.96 8.39
N PRO A 134 -7.56 13.66 7.56
CA PRO A 134 -8.57 13.00 6.73
C PRO A 134 -7.97 12.19 5.59
N ASN A 135 -6.74 12.50 5.19
CA ASN A 135 -6.01 11.89 4.09
C ASN A 135 -4.94 10.88 4.57
N LEU A 136 -5.21 10.19 5.65
CA LEU A 136 -4.35 9.13 6.17
C LEU A 136 -5.13 7.82 6.24
N PHE A 137 -4.72 6.85 5.43
CA PHE A 137 -5.19 5.48 5.50
C PHE A 137 -4.58 4.74 6.67
N ILE A 138 -5.40 3.94 7.34
CA ILE A 138 -4.88 2.85 8.17
C ILE A 138 -4.72 1.62 7.30
N LYS A 139 -3.52 1.05 7.29
CA LYS A 139 -3.18 -0.12 6.49
C LYS A 139 -3.42 -1.38 7.31
N ILE A 140 -4.28 -2.27 6.79
CA ILE A 140 -4.76 -3.49 7.46
C ILE A 140 -4.52 -4.69 6.53
N PRO A 141 -3.90 -5.78 7.02
CA PRO A 141 -3.74 -7.00 6.23
C PRO A 141 -5.08 -7.60 5.80
N GLY A 142 -5.19 -7.97 4.52
CA GLY A 142 -6.37 -8.65 3.95
C GLY A 142 -6.39 -10.16 4.24
N THR A 143 -6.02 -10.56 5.45
CA THR A 143 -6.17 -11.94 5.95
C THR A 143 -7.64 -12.26 6.20
N LYS A 144 -7.97 -13.54 6.38
CA LYS A 144 -9.34 -13.94 6.70
C LYS A 144 -9.87 -13.23 7.96
N GLU A 145 -9.02 -13.05 8.97
CA GLU A 145 -9.34 -12.35 10.23
C GLU A 145 -9.33 -10.83 10.04
N GLY A 146 -8.57 -10.32 9.07
CA GLY A 146 -8.52 -8.89 8.73
C GLY A 146 -9.79 -8.39 8.04
N LEU A 147 -10.46 -9.24 7.25
CA LEU A 147 -11.66 -8.83 6.49
C LEU A 147 -12.78 -8.27 7.36
N PRO A 148 -13.19 -8.91 8.48
CA PRO A 148 -14.19 -8.30 9.38
C PRO A 148 -13.71 -6.99 10.01
N ALA A 149 -12.43 -6.86 10.34
CA ALA A 149 -11.87 -5.62 10.88
C ALA A 149 -11.91 -4.48 9.83
N ILE A 150 -11.68 -4.80 8.56
CA ILE A 150 -11.79 -3.83 7.46
C ILE A 150 -13.23 -3.33 7.32
N GLU A 151 -14.22 -4.23 7.30
CA GLU A 151 -15.64 -3.86 7.25
C GLU A 151 -16.02 -2.93 8.40
N GLU A 152 -15.66 -3.30 9.63
CA GLU A 152 -15.96 -2.50 10.83
C GLU A 152 -15.22 -1.16 10.84
N ALA A 153 -13.96 -1.11 10.38
CA ALA A 153 -13.20 0.13 10.28
C ALA A 153 -13.84 1.10 9.27
N ILE A 154 -14.23 0.62 8.10
CA ILE A 154 -14.95 1.40 7.09
C ILE A 154 -16.30 1.89 7.66
N PHE A 155 -17.05 1.01 8.31
CA PHE A 155 -18.31 1.42 8.98
C PHE A 155 -18.07 2.50 10.03
N ALA A 156 -16.98 2.42 10.79
CA ALA A 156 -16.60 3.43 11.78
C ALA A 156 -16.08 4.75 11.16
N GLY A 157 -15.92 4.82 9.83
CA GLY A 157 -15.43 6.02 9.14
C GLY A 157 -13.91 6.12 9.04
N VAL A 158 -13.19 5.02 9.27
CA VAL A 158 -11.73 4.93 9.12
C VAL A 158 -11.39 4.54 7.67
N PRO A 159 -10.69 5.37 6.89
CA PRO A 159 -10.23 4.99 5.56
C PRO A 159 -9.16 3.90 5.66
N VAL A 160 -9.24 2.89 4.78
CA VAL A 160 -8.40 1.69 4.87
C VAL A 160 -7.63 1.41 3.59
N ASN A 161 -6.32 1.19 3.73
CA ASN A 161 -5.48 0.55 2.73
C ASN A 161 -5.38 -0.95 3.08
N VAL A 162 -6.07 -1.80 2.32
CA VAL A 162 -5.98 -3.26 2.53
C VAL A 162 -4.69 -3.76 1.94
N THR A 163 -3.83 -4.39 2.74
CA THR A 163 -2.51 -4.88 2.30
C THR A 163 -2.40 -6.39 2.30
N LEU A 164 -1.27 -6.92 1.81
CA LEU A 164 -0.98 -8.35 1.68
C LEU A 164 -2.02 -9.10 0.82
N LEU A 165 -2.47 -8.45 -0.24
CA LEU A 165 -3.28 -9.08 -1.26
C LEU A 165 -2.37 -9.58 -2.39
N PHE A 166 -2.59 -10.81 -2.82
CA PHE A 166 -1.82 -11.44 -3.88
C PHE A 166 -2.71 -11.87 -5.06
N SER A 167 -3.86 -12.48 -4.81
CA SER A 167 -4.75 -12.96 -5.87
C SER A 167 -5.94 -12.03 -6.13
N ARG A 168 -6.59 -12.24 -7.27
CA ARG A 168 -7.90 -11.66 -7.59
C ARG A 168 -8.91 -11.97 -6.48
N GLU A 169 -8.94 -13.20 -5.99
CA GLU A 169 -9.88 -13.68 -4.97
C GLU A 169 -9.68 -12.92 -3.65
N GLN A 170 -8.44 -12.75 -3.23
CA GLN A 170 -8.11 -11.96 -2.03
C GLN A 170 -8.50 -10.49 -2.22
N TYR A 171 -8.25 -9.91 -3.40
CA TYR A 171 -8.67 -8.54 -3.70
C TYR A 171 -10.19 -8.39 -3.68
N VAL A 172 -10.92 -9.30 -4.31
CA VAL A 172 -12.39 -9.26 -4.34
C VAL A 172 -12.97 -9.39 -2.94
N ALA A 173 -12.46 -10.30 -2.12
CA ALA A 173 -12.88 -10.43 -0.72
C ALA A 173 -12.66 -9.13 0.10
N ALA A 174 -11.54 -8.44 -0.13
CA ALA A 174 -11.27 -7.14 0.47
C ALA A 174 -12.22 -6.05 -0.03
N ALA A 175 -12.52 -6.03 -1.33
CA ALA A 175 -13.47 -5.11 -1.93
C ALA A 175 -14.89 -5.32 -1.42
N GLU A 176 -15.30 -6.57 -1.24
CA GLU A 176 -16.61 -6.91 -0.66
C GLU A 176 -16.71 -6.51 0.81
N ALA A 177 -15.64 -6.68 1.61
CA ALA A 177 -15.60 -6.21 3.00
C ALA A 177 -15.74 -4.68 3.06
N PHE A 178 -15.03 -3.95 2.20
CA PHE A 178 -15.20 -2.51 2.02
C PHE A 178 -16.64 -2.15 1.66
N MET A 179 -17.23 -2.82 0.66
CA MET A 179 -18.61 -2.57 0.22
C MET A 179 -19.62 -2.78 1.33
N ARG A 180 -19.51 -3.86 2.12
CA ARG A 180 -20.42 -4.10 3.26
C ARG A 180 -20.32 -2.97 4.30
N GLY A 181 -19.11 -2.49 4.59
CA GLY A 181 -18.91 -1.32 5.46
C GLY A 181 -19.61 -0.07 4.94
N ILE A 182 -19.50 0.20 3.62
CA ILE A 182 -20.17 1.32 2.94
C ILE A 182 -21.69 1.16 2.96
N GLU A 183 -22.21 -0.01 2.62
CA GLU A 183 -23.67 -0.28 2.64
C GLU A 183 -24.27 -0.08 4.03
N ARG A 184 -23.57 -0.52 5.08
CA ARG A 184 -23.97 -0.30 6.48
C ARG A 184 -23.97 1.20 6.83
N ARG A 185 -23.00 1.98 6.34
CA ARG A 185 -23.01 3.45 6.53
C ARG A 185 -24.23 4.10 5.87
N ILE A 186 -24.52 3.73 4.63
CA ILE A 186 -25.69 4.24 3.90
C ILE A 186 -26.97 3.90 4.66
N ALA A 187 -27.12 2.65 5.10
CA ALA A 187 -28.28 2.20 5.88
C ALA A 187 -28.43 2.95 7.21
N ALA A 188 -27.32 3.37 7.82
CA ALA A 188 -27.30 4.16 9.06
C ALA A 188 -27.41 5.67 8.82
N GLY A 189 -27.58 6.14 7.60
CA GLY A 189 -27.65 7.58 7.26
C GLY A 189 -26.33 8.32 7.42
N LEU A 190 -25.20 7.60 7.44
CA LEU A 190 -23.86 8.16 7.53
C LEU A 190 -23.27 8.43 6.14
N LYS A 191 -22.34 9.37 6.04
CA LYS A 191 -21.63 9.64 4.78
C LYS A 191 -20.92 8.39 4.27
N ALA A 192 -21.06 8.10 2.98
CA ALA A 192 -20.48 6.93 2.31
C ALA A 192 -19.10 7.20 1.67
N ASP A 193 -18.58 8.41 1.74
CA ASP A 193 -17.37 8.88 1.08
C ASP A 193 -16.06 8.48 1.78
N ILE A 194 -16.00 7.28 2.33
CA ILE A 194 -14.82 6.72 2.98
C ILE A 194 -13.87 6.16 1.92
N GLY A 195 -12.61 6.64 1.93
CA GLY A 195 -11.59 6.18 0.99
C GLY A 195 -11.11 4.76 1.29
N SER A 196 -10.76 4.02 0.24
CA SER A 196 -10.06 2.74 0.36
C SER A 196 -9.22 2.44 -0.88
N VAL A 197 -8.16 1.66 -0.68
CA VAL A 197 -7.36 1.03 -1.74
C VAL A 197 -7.07 -0.42 -1.35
N GLY A 198 -6.88 -1.29 -2.34
CA GLY A 198 -6.46 -2.68 -2.15
C GLY A 198 -5.07 -2.90 -2.73
N SER A 199 -4.08 -3.12 -1.87
CA SER A 199 -2.67 -3.28 -2.24
C SER A 199 -2.36 -4.71 -2.68
N VAL A 200 -2.24 -4.91 -3.99
CA VAL A 200 -1.90 -6.18 -4.64
C VAL A 200 -0.40 -6.23 -4.89
N PHE A 201 0.26 -7.24 -4.33
CA PHE A 201 1.71 -7.41 -4.44
C PHE A 201 2.09 -8.08 -5.75
N VAL A 202 3.04 -7.51 -6.49
CA VAL A 202 3.35 -7.92 -7.86
C VAL A 202 4.64 -8.73 -7.94
N SER A 203 5.80 -8.15 -7.64
CA SER A 203 7.10 -8.79 -7.90
C SER A 203 7.36 -10.07 -7.10
N ARG A 204 6.66 -10.27 -5.98
CA ARG A 204 6.84 -11.48 -5.15
C ARG A 204 6.38 -12.75 -5.84
N TRP A 205 5.40 -12.67 -6.73
CA TRP A 205 4.96 -13.78 -7.57
C TRP A 205 6.11 -14.30 -8.44
N ASP A 206 6.75 -13.38 -9.15
CA ASP A 206 7.82 -13.72 -10.07
C ASP A 206 9.06 -14.24 -9.33
N ALA A 207 9.40 -13.65 -8.19
CA ALA A 207 10.48 -14.12 -7.35
C ALA A 207 10.26 -15.57 -6.85
N ALA A 208 9.02 -15.92 -6.49
CA ALA A 208 8.67 -17.25 -5.98
C ALA A 208 8.78 -18.35 -7.03
N VAL A 209 8.59 -18.02 -8.31
CA VAL A 209 8.60 -19.02 -9.40
C VAL A 209 9.85 -18.97 -10.28
N ALA A 210 10.74 -18.00 -10.09
CA ALA A 210 11.89 -17.75 -10.98
C ALA A 210 12.76 -18.98 -11.29
N ALA A 211 12.96 -19.84 -10.29
CA ALA A 211 13.74 -21.09 -10.45
C ALA A 211 12.90 -22.30 -10.92
N ARG A 212 11.59 -22.14 -11.09
CA ARG A 212 10.63 -23.22 -11.35
C ARG A 212 10.04 -23.19 -12.74
N VAL A 213 10.27 -22.11 -13.48
CA VAL A 213 9.65 -21.87 -14.78
C VAL A 213 10.71 -21.63 -15.87
N PRO A 214 10.40 -21.93 -17.14
CA PRO A 214 11.25 -21.58 -18.27
C PRO A 214 11.50 -20.07 -18.37
N ASP A 215 12.62 -19.68 -18.97
CA ASP A 215 13.01 -18.27 -19.15
C ASP A 215 11.92 -17.45 -19.84
N ALA A 216 11.19 -18.04 -20.77
CA ALA A 216 10.07 -17.38 -21.46
C ALA A 216 8.90 -16.96 -20.57
N LEU A 217 8.77 -17.54 -19.37
CA LEU A 217 7.72 -17.20 -18.40
C LEU A 217 8.23 -16.31 -17.26
N LYS A 218 9.51 -16.05 -17.15
CA LYS A 218 10.07 -15.19 -16.10
C LYS A 218 9.48 -13.79 -16.19
N ASN A 219 9.23 -13.20 -15.01
CA ASN A 219 8.73 -11.83 -14.87
C ASN A 219 7.32 -11.57 -15.48
N GLN A 220 6.51 -12.62 -15.69
CA GLN A 220 5.18 -12.51 -16.29
C GLN A 220 4.02 -12.83 -15.32
N LEU A 221 4.27 -13.62 -14.26
CA LEU A 221 3.21 -14.10 -13.37
C LEU A 221 2.56 -12.94 -12.62
N GLY A 222 3.36 -12.10 -11.97
CA GLY A 222 2.86 -10.95 -11.21
C GLY A 222 2.05 -9.98 -12.08
N ILE A 223 2.50 -9.76 -13.32
CA ILE A 223 1.80 -8.93 -14.30
C ILE A 223 0.44 -9.55 -14.68
N ALA A 224 0.41 -10.86 -14.96
CA ALA A 224 -0.83 -11.56 -15.32
C ALA A 224 -1.85 -11.55 -14.17
N ILE A 225 -1.40 -11.77 -12.94
CA ILE A 225 -2.23 -11.67 -11.73
C ILE A 225 -2.79 -10.24 -11.54
N ALA A 226 -1.97 -9.22 -11.71
CA ALA A 226 -2.42 -7.83 -11.60
C ALA A 226 -3.46 -7.48 -12.68
N LYS A 227 -3.25 -7.90 -13.92
CA LYS A 227 -4.21 -7.71 -15.02
C LYS A 227 -5.54 -8.43 -14.76
N ARG A 228 -5.50 -9.67 -14.25
CA ARG A 228 -6.70 -10.42 -13.83
C ARG A 228 -7.44 -9.69 -12.71
N THR A 229 -6.70 -9.13 -11.75
CA THR A 229 -7.27 -8.36 -10.64
C THR A 229 -7.89 -7.06 -11.13
N TYR A 230 -7.25 -6.35 -12.06
CA TYR A 230 -7.80 -5.16 -12.68
C TYR A 230 -9.13 -5.44 -13.39
N LYS A 231 -9.22 -6.53 -14.18
CA LYS A 231 -10.48 -6.99 -14.79
C LYS A 231 -11.59 -7.17 -13.74
N ALA A 232 -11.30 -7.82 -12.63
CA ALA A 232 -12.27 -8.02 -11.54
C ALA A 232 -12.69 -6.70 -10.89
N ALA A 233 -11.73 -5.80 -10.63
CA ALA A 233 -12.02 -4.48 -10.09
C ALA A 233 -12.95 -3.67 -11.02
N ARG A 234 -12.70 -3.71 -12.33
CA ARG A 234 -13.56 -3.04 -13.32
C ARG A 234 -14.96 -3.66 -13.35
N ALA A 235 -15.08 -4.97 -13.24
CA ALA A 235 -16.37 -5.66 -13.16
C ALA A 235 -17.16 -5.27 -11.89
N LEU A 236 -16.49 -5.16 -10.75
CA LEU A 236 -17.11 -4.69 -9.50
C LEU A 236 -17.71 -3.28 -9.64
N LEU A 237 -17.01 -2.36 -10.31
CA LEU A 237 -17.50 -1.00 -10.56
C LEU A 237 -18.73 -0.97 -11.48
N GLY A 238 -18.91 -1.98 -12.32
CA GLY A 238 -20.10 -2.18 -13.15
C GLY A 238 -21.27 -2.86 -12.45
N SER A 239 -21.08 -3.36 -11.22
CA SER A 239 -22.12 -4.13 -10.53
C SER A 239 -23.28 -3.24 -10.05
N PRO A 240 -24.52 -3.76 -10.01
CA PRO A 240 -25.67 -3.00 -9.50
C PRO A 240 -25.50 -2.55 -8.04
N GLY A 241 -24.84 -3.35 -7.21
CA GLY A 241 -24.52 -2.99 -5.82
C GLY A 241 -23.63 -1.77 -5.73
N TRP A 242 -22.54 -1.75 -6.51
CA TRP A 242 -21.64 -0.60 -6.57
C TRP A 242 -22.35 0.64 -7.13
N GLN A 243 -23.14 0.50 -8.19
CA GLN A 243 -23.88 1.64 -8.79
C GLN A 243 -24.81 2.31 -7.76
N ARG A 244 -25.50 1.53 -6.94
CA ARG A 244 -26.34 2.07 -5.85
C ARG A 244 -25.49 2.80 -4.80
N ALA A 245 -24.38 2.21 -4.38
CA ALA A 245 -23.47 2.83 -3.40
C ALA A 245 -22.88 4.14 -3.95
N TYR A 246 -22.46 4.14 -5.21
CA TYR A 246 -21.94 5.33 -5.89
C TYR A 246 -22.97 6.47 -5.94
N ASN A 247 -24.22 6.16 -6.27
CA ASN A 247 -25.32 7.14 -6.26
C ASN A 247 -25.59 7.73 -4.85
N SER A 248 -25.17 7.03 -3.79
CA SER A 248 -25.23 7.48 -2.41
C SER A 248 -23.95 8.20 -1.95
N GLY A 249 -23.03 8.51 -2.85
CA GLY A 249 -21.81 9.24 -2.59
C GLY A 249 -20.59 8.37 -2.20
N ALA A 250 -20.67 7.06 -2.38
CA ALA A 250 -19.53 6.17 -2.12
C ALA A 250 -18.38 6.41 -3.12
N ARG A 251 -17.16 6.18 -2.67
CA ARG A 251 -15.94 6.22 -3.48
C ARG A 251 -15.45 4.81 -3.81
N PRO A 252 -14.89 4.57 -5.00
CA PRO A 252 -14.38 3.25 -5.34
C PRO A 252 -13.16 2.88 -4.51
N GLN A 253 -13.04 1.62 -4.12
CA GLN A 253 -11.76 1.06 -3.71
C GLN A 253 -10.92 0.83 -4.97
N ARG A 254 -9.81 1.53 -5.09
CA ARG A 254 -8.91 1.38 -6.24
C ARG A 254 -7.90 0.26 -6.02
N PRO A 255 -7.60 -0.58 -7.03
CA PRO A 255 -6.42 -1.42 -6.98
C PRO A 255 -5.16 -0.57 -6.83
N LEU A 256 -4.28 -1.01 -5.94
CA LEU A 256 -2.97 -0.42 -5.74
C LEU A 256 -1.93 -1.49 -6.03
N TRP A 257 -1.08 -1.25 -7.02
CA TRP A 257 0.05 -2.11 -7.35
C TRP A 257 1.17 -1.84 -6.36
N ALA A 258 1.47 -2.83 -5.52
CA ALA A 258 2.51 -2.79 -4.51
C ALA A 258 3.66 -3.74 -4.88
N SER A 259 4.84 -3.54 -4.29
CA SER A 259 6.03 -4.34 -4.61
C SER A 259 6.35 -4.31 -6.11
N THR A 260 6.39 -3.10 -6.69
CA THR A 260 6.58 -2.89 -8.13
C THR A 260 8.04 -2.63 -8.53
N GLY A 261 8.97 -2.70 -7.58
CA GLY A 261 10.40 -2.71 -7.89
C GLY A 261 10.83 -4.04 -8.51
N THR A 262 11.52 -3.97 -9.65
CA THR A 262 12.04 -5.15 -10.34
C THR A 262 13.08 -5.87 -9.48
N LYS A 263 12.98 -7.20 -9.37
CA LYS A 263 13.90 -8.05 -8.59
C LYS A 263 14.92 -8.77 -9.44
N ASP A 264 14.60 -9.03 -10.70
CA ASP A 264 15.49 -9.65 -11.67
C ASP A 264 16.47 -8.60 -12.22
N PRO A 265 17.79 -8.72 -11.96
CA PRO A 265 18.79 -7.75 -12.44
C PRO A 265 18.95 -7.73 -13.96
N LYS A 266 18.40 -8.71 -14.67
CA LYS A 266 18.43 -8.78 -16.13
C LYS A 266 17.23 -8.13 -16.79
N ALA A 267 16.18 -7.83 -16.02
CA ALA A 267 14.98 -7.18 -16.50
C ALA A 267 15.08 -5.65 -16.33
N SER A 268 14.20 -4.92 -17.03
CA SER A 268 14.10 -3.46 -16.87
C SER A 268 13.79 -3.09 -15.44
N ASP A 269 14.43 -2.09 -14.89
CA ASP A 269 14.20 -1.54 -13.56
C ASP A 269 12.83 -0.87 -13.38
N VAL A 270 12.11 -0.61 -14.49
CA VAL A 270 10.74 -0.09 -14.53
C VAL A 270 9.73 -1.11 -15.11
N LEU A 271 10.08 -2.38 -15.13
CA LEU A 271 9.28 -3.46 -15.75
C LEU A 271 7.82 -3.41 -15.34
N TYR A 272 7.54 -3.47 -14.04
CA TYR A 272 6.17 -3.56 -13.53
C TYR A 272 5.40 -2.26 -13.66
N VAL A 273 6.06 -1.12 -13.51
CA VAL A 273 5.42 0.19 -13.72
C VAL A 273 4.97 0.34 -15.15
N ARG A 274 5.84 -0.03 -16.09
CA ARG A 274 5.52 -0.01 -17.53
C ARG A 274 4.39 -0.96 -17.91
N ALA A 275 4.38 -2.17 -17.35
CA ALA A 275 3.40 -3.21 -17.68
C ALA A 275 2.03 -3.01 -17.02
N LEU A 276 1.94 -2.19 -15.98
CA LEU A 276 0.75 -2.03 -15.14
C LEU A 276 0.13 -0.64 -15.21
N ALA A 277 0.42 0.11 -16.26
CA ALA A 277 -0.24 1.39 -16.52
C ALA A 277 -1.74 1.18 -16.76
N ALA A 278 -2.59 1.78 -15.92
CA ALA A 278 -4.04 1.63 -16.01
C ALA A 278 -4.77 2.77 -15.29
N PRO A 279 -5.87 3.32 -15.87
CA PRO A 279 -6.70 4.29 -15.18
C PRO A 279 -7.40 3.65 -13.95
N PHE A 280 -7.79 4.48 -13.00
CA PHE A 280 -8.44 4.06 -11.73
C PHE A 280 -7.59 3.16 -10.83
N THR A 281 -6.28 3.21 -10.96
CA THR A 281 -5.33 2.45 -10.14
C THR A 281 -4.32 3.35 -9.46
N VAL A 282 -3.60 2.79 -8.52
CA VAL A 282 -2.45 3.41 -7.86
C VAL A 282 -1.24 2.51 -8.09
N ASN A 283 -0.06 3.07 -8.27
CA ASN A 283 1.20 2.35 -8.21
C ASN A 283 2.06 2.97 -7.11
N THR A 284 2.35 2.21 -6.05
CA THR A 284 3.31 2.62 -5.04
C THR A 284 4.65 1.98 -5.35
N MET A 285 5.66 2.80 -5.56
CA MET A 285 6.96 2.33 -6.04
C MET A 285 8.11 2.77 -5.15
N PRO A 286 9.17 1.94 -5.05
CA PRO A 286 10.40 2.34 -4.38
C PRO A 286 11.00 3.60 -5.00
N GLU A 287 11.75 4.37 -4.21
CA GLU A 287 12.37 5.62 -4.66
C GLU A 287 13.29 5.41 -5.87
N GLY A 288 14.04 4.31 -5.90
CA GLY A 288 14.89 3.97 -7.07
C GLY A 288 14.08 3.75 -8.34
N THR A 289 12.93 3.07 -8.25
CA THR A 289 12.02 2.87 -9.37
C THR A 289 11.38 4.19 -9.84
N LEU A 290 11.00 5.07 -8.90
CA LEU A 290 10.48 6.40 -9.23
C LEU A 290 11.52 7.24 -10.01
N LYS A 291 12.76 7.23 -9.56
CA LYS A 291 13.88 7.94 -10.21
C LYS A 291 14.15 7.37 -11.60
N ALA A 292 14.19 6.05 -11.75
CA ALA A 292 14.38 5.38 -13.04
C ALA A 292 13.23 5.71 -14.02
N LEU A 293 11.99 5.70 -13.54
CA LEU A 293 10.83 6.08 -14.35
C LEU A 293 10.92 7.55 -14.82
N ALA A 294 11.36 8.45 -13.95
CA ALA A 294 11.51 9.87 -14.27
C ALA A 294 12.65 10.15 -15.25
N ASP A 295 13.72 9.37 -15.19
CA ASP A 295 14.95 9.54 -15.98
C ASP A 295 14.82 8.95 -17.38
N HIS A 296 14.47 7.67 -17.46
CA HIS A 296 14.49 6.90 -18.73
C HIS A 296 13.22 6.04 -18.95
N GLY A 297 12.21 6.17 -18.07
CA GLY A 297 11.00 5.37 -18.22
C GLY A 297 10.17 5.76 -19.44
N GLU A 298 9.55 4.73 -20.01
CA GLU A 298 8.55 4.85 -21.07
C GLU A 298 7.29 4.11 -20.66
N LEU A 299 6.11 4.63 -20.98
CA LEU A 299 4.87 3.91 -20.75
C LEU A 299 4.77 2.71 -21.70
N GLY A 300 4.28 1.60 -21.16
CA GLY A 300 3.83 0.47 -21.96
C GLY A 300 2.40 0.65 -22.46
N GLU A 301 1.83 -0.46 -22.91
CA GLU A 301 0.41 -0.51 -23.23
C GLU A 301 -0.45 -0.37 -21.98
N ILE A 302 -1.55 0.36 -22.09
CA ILE A 302 -2.53 0.47 -21.02
C ILE A 302 -3.24 -0.88 -20.84
N ILE A 303 -3.39 -1.34 -19.59
CA ILE A 303 -4.12 -2.58 -19.32
C ILE A 303 -5.58 -2.42 -19.83
N PRO A 304 -6.03 -3.29 -20.73
CA PRO A 304 -7.42 -3.26 -21.16
C PRO A 304 -8.36 -3.69 -20.03
N ALA A 305 -9.60 -3.19 -20.05
CA ALA A 305 -10.56 -3.45 -18.98
C ALA A 305 -10.90 -4.92 -18.77
N ASP A 306 -10.75 -5.74 -19.81
CA ASP A 306 -10.95 -7.19 -19.78
C ASP A 306 -9.71 -7.98 -19.34
N GLY A 307 -8.60 -7.31 -19.00
CA GLY A 307 -7.34 -7.91 -18.57
C GLY A 307 -6.46 -8.43 -19.71
N GLY A 308 -6.89 -8.29 -20.96
CA GLY A 308 -6.12 -8.74 -22.13
C GLY A 308 -5.82 -10.24 -22.08
N ASN A 309 -4.58 -10.61 -22.37
CA ASN A 309 -4.13 -12.00 -22.43
C ASN A 309 -3.79 -12.65 -21.06
N CYS A 310 -4.24 -12.08 -19.95
CA CYS A 310 -3.82 -12.57 -18.62
C CYS A 310 -4.17 -14.03 -18.39
N GLU A 311 -5.33 -14.50 -18.84
CA GLU A 311 -5.77 -15.89 -18.66
C GLU A 311 -4.92 -16.88 -19.47
N GLU A 312 -4.51 -16.49 -20.68
CA GLU A 312 -3.61 -17.29 -21.52
C GLU A 312 -2.22 -17.44 -20.88
N VAL A 313 -1.70 -16.36 -20.31
CA VAL A 313 -0.42 -16.38 -19.58
C VAL A 313 -0.55 -17.28 -18.34
N LEU A 314 -1.61 -17.13 -17.54
CA LEU A 314 -1.82 -17.96 -16.35
C LEU A 314 -1.97 -19.44 -16.69
N ALA A 315 -2.59 -19.78 -17.83
CA ALA A 315 -2.67 -21.15 -18.30
C ALA A 315 -1.31 -21.75 -18.63
N GLN A 316 -0.33 -20.94 -19.07
CA GLN A 316 1.04 -21.40 -19.29
C GLN A 316 1.75 -21.72 -17.96
N PHE A 317 1.53 -20.90 -16.92
CA PHE A 317 2.04 -21.19 -15.58
C PHE A 317 1.42 -22.47 -15.00
N ALA A 318 0.11 -22.69 -15.18
CA ALA A 318 -0.54 -23.94 -14.77
C ALA A 318 0.09 -25.16 -15.48
N LYS A 319 0.35 -25.08 -16.78
CA LYS A 319 1.07 -26.13 -17.54
C LYS A 319 2.48 -26.36 -17.03
N ALA A 320 3.15 -25.32 -16.51
CA ALA A 320 4.46 -25.42 -15.87
C ALA A 320 4.38 -25.96 -14.42
N GLY A 321 3.20 -26.37 -13.94
CA GLY A 321 3.02 -26.94 -12.62
C GLY A 321 2.90 -25.93 -11.49
N ILE A 322 2.56 -24.68 -11.79
CA ILE A 322 2.30 -23.64 -10.79
C ILE A 322 0.82 -23.62 -10.44
N ASP A 323 0.49 -24.00 -9.21
CA ASP A 323 -0.83 -23.80 -8.62
C ASP A 323 -0.90 -22.36 -8.08
N VAL A 324 -1.61 -21.51 -8.81
CA VAL A 324 -1.71 -20.07 -8.50
C VAL A 324 -2.45 -19.83 -7.19
N ASP A 325 -3.49 -20.61 -6.88
CA ASP A 325 -4.30 -20.42 -5.68
C ASP A 325 -3.50 -20.82 -4.41
N ALA A 326 -2.84 -21.98 -4.46
CA ALA A 326 -1.96 -22.42 -3.39
C ALA A 326 -0.80 -21.44 -3.18
N LEU A 327 -0.20 -20.93 -4.27
CA LEU A 327 0.89 -19.96 -4.19
C LEU A 327 0.40 -18.61 -3.63
N ALA A 328 -0.81 -18.16 -3.94
CA ALA A 328 -1.39 -16.95 -3.36
C ALA A 328 -1.50 -17.03 -1.84
N ALA A 329 -2.01 -18.15 -1.33
CA ALA A 329 -2.12 -18.39 0.10
C ALA A 329 -0.74 -18.42 0.78
N GLN A 330 0.22 -19.11 0.16
CA GLN A 330 1.60 -19.17 0.63
C GLN A 330 2.23 -17.77 0.69
N LEU A 331 2.11 -16.98 -0.38
CA LEU A 331 2.69 -15.64 -0.44
C LEU A 331 2.08 -14.68 0.57
N GLN A 332 0.78 -14.80 0.86
CA GLN A 332 0.14 -14.00 1.91
C GLN A 332 0.69 -14.35 3.30
N ASP A 333 0.82 -15.63 3.61
CA ASP A 333 1.39 -16.10 4.89
C ASP A 333 2.87 -15.70 5.04
N GLU A 334 3.67 -15.92 4.00
CA GLU A 334 5.08 -15.48 3.97
C GLU A 334 5.20 -13.96 4.10
N GLY A 335 4.31 -13.21 3.48
CA GLY A 335 4.25 -11.76 3.58
C GLY A 335 3.96 -11.30 5.01
N ALA A 336 2.99 -11.90 5.68
CA ALA A 336 2.67 -11.61 7.07
C ALA A 336 3.86 -11.94 7.99
N LYS A 337 4.49 -13.10 7.82
CA LYS A 337 5.70 -13.50 8.57
C LYS A 337 6.88 -12.55 8.34
N ALA A 338 7.09 -12.12 7.10
CA ALA A 338 8.16 -11.16 6.78
C ALA A 338 7.94 -9.81 7.47
N PHE A 339 6.70 -9.33 7.54
CA PHE A 339 6.38 -8.10 8.26
C PHE A 339 6.56 -8.24 9.77
N VAL A 340 6.18 -9.38 10.36
CA VAL A 340 6.45 -9.68 11.77
C VAL A 340 7.96 -9.67 12.06
N LYS A 341 8.77 -10.27 11.17
CA LYS A 341 10.23 -10.24 11.29
C LYS A 341 10.77 -8.80 11.27
N SER A 342 10.34 -8.00 10.30
CA SER A 342 10.75 -6.59 10.20
C SER A 342 10.28 -5.77 11.41
N TRP A 343 9.11 -6.08 11.96
CA TRP A 343 8.61 -5.46 13.18
C TRP A 343 9.49 -5.73 14.38
N HIS A 344 9.91 -6.98 14.60
CA HIS A 344 10.84 -7.31 15.69
C HIS A 344 12.17 -6.58 15.51
N GLN A 345 12.72 -6.52 14.31
CA GLN A 345 13.94 -5.78 14.02
C GLN A 345 13.78 -4.27 14.31
N LEU A 346 12.65 -3.69 13.95
CA LEU A 346 12.32 -2.30 14.26
C LEU A 346 12.23 -2.06 15.77
N MET A 347 11.58 -2.97 16.52
CA MET A 347 11.52 -2.86 17.98
C MET A 347 12.91 -2.96 18.64
N GLU A 348 13.78 -3.83 18.13
CA GLU A 348 15.18 -3.92 18.58
C GLU A 348 15.96 -2.61 18.30
N VAL A 349 15.76 -1.99 17.14
CA VAL A 349 16.38 -0.69 16.81
C VAL A 349 15.90 0.40 17.76
N ILE A 350 14.59 0.48 18.00
CA ILE A 350 14.00 1.43 18.96
C ILE A 350 14.60 1.23 20.36
N ALA A 351 14.66 0.00 20.84
CA ALA A 351 15.22 -0.31 22.16
C ALA A 351 16.72 0.05 22.25
N SER A 352 17.50 -0.31 21.24
CA SER A 352 18.93 -0.03 21.17
C SER A 352 19.24 1.48 21.16
N LYS A 353 18.54 2.23 20.30
CA LYS A 353 18.69 3.70 20.26
C LYS A 353 18.26 4.36 21.57
N SER A 354 17.15 3.92 22.14
CA SER A 354 16.66 4.42 23.44
C SER A 354 17.70 4.21 24.55
N ALA A 355 18.29 3.01 24.62
CA ALA A 355 19.33 2.70 25.60
C ALA A 355 20.60 3.54 25.41
N ALA A 356 21.04 3.75 24.16
CA ALA A 356 22.20 4.55 23.86
C ALA A 356 21.99 6.04 24.22
N LEU A 357 20.81 6.59 23.89
CA LEU A 357 20.45 7.98 24.14
C LEU A 357 20.17 8.27 25.61
N GLY A 358 19.68 7.27 26.38
CA GLY A 358 19.48 7.38 27.84
C GLY A 358 20.78 7.40 28.65
N LYS A 359 21.86 6.79 28.12
CA LYS A 359 23.19 6.83 28.76
C LYS A 359 23.95 8.12 28.49
N ALA A 360 23.57 8.86 27.45
CA ALA A 360 24.21 10.10 27.04
C ALA A 360 23.54 11.37 27.66
N SER A 361 22.54 11.15 28.51
CA SER A 361 21.82 12.19 29.28
C SER A 361 22.30 12.19 30.72
#